data_ca950db58147ff4306b7f37b628ca170
#
_entry.id   ca950db58147ff4306b7f37b628ca170
#
_cell.length_a   1.000
_cell.length_b   1.000
_cell.length_c   1.000
_cell.angle_alpha   90.00
_cell.angle_beta   90.00
_cell.angle_gamma   90.00
#
_symmetry.space_group_name_H-M   'P 1'
#
loop_
_entity.id
_entity.type
_entity.pdbx_description
1 polymer ?
#
loop_
_entity_poly.entity_id
_entity_poly.type
_entity_poly.pdbx_seq_one_letter_code
_entity_poly.pdbx_strand_id
1 'polypeptide(L)'
;MKDLSNRNVQLIQTDNVDYLRFPIFDQYGVVAVDAIKGRQGKTYVGDEADANFQILCRELNIGSDKLVAIQEQIHSDICVRIDNAETIPTHCDCIMTNVPGIALVTREADCVPILIYDPVNKAIANVHSGWRGTVKHIVVRAIEAMANEYGSRAEDLIVGLLPSIGFDHFKVRDDVREPFLAEFDHVNLRELGDGKYLLDVAGCVKEDLLKAGVKNENIYDSDICAACEADQINSCRGGAGSMRNAALICIKD
;
A
#
# COMPACT_ATOMS: atom_id res chain seq x y z
N MET A 1 -12.19 -8.82 -18.66
CA MET A 1 -11.66 -8.69 -17.28
C MET A 1 -12.83 -8.55 -16.33
N LYS A 2 -12.67 -9.04 -15.10
CA LYS A 2 -13.64 -8.89 -14.00
C LYS A 2 -13.62 -7.42 -13.55
N ASP A 3 -14.78 -6.85 -13.23
CA ASP A 3 -14.87 -5.58 -12.55
C ASP A 3 -14.46 -5.78 -11.07
N LEU A 4 -13.42 -5.07 -10.65
CA LEU A 4 -12.88 -5.12 -9.29
C LEU A 4 -13.47 -4.02 -8.39
N SER A 5 -14.40 -3.20 -8.90
CA SER A 5 -15.04 -2.15 -8.12
C SER A 5 -15.90 -2.72 -7.01
N ASN A 6 -15.89 -2.06 -5.85
CA ASN A 6 -16.73 -2.36 -4.71
C ASN A 6 -17.06 -1.08 -3.93
N ARG A 7 -17.58 -1.20 -2.71
CA ARG A 7 -17.97 -0.04 -1.89
C ARG A 7 -16.83 0.94 -1.57
N ASN A 8 -15.57 0.46 -1.54
CA ASN A 8 -14.39 1.24 -1.12
C ASN A 8 -13.49 1.64 -2.28
N VAL A 9 -13.48 0.85 -3.37
CA VAL A 9 -12.61 1.09 -4.52
C VAL A 9 -13.38 1.06 -5.83
N GLN A 10 -12.90 1.83 -6.79
CA GLN A 10 -13.40 1.88 -8.16
C GLN A 10 -12.30 1.49 -9.13
N LEU A 11 -12.56 0.51 -10.00
CA LEU A 11 -11.67 0.17 -11.12
C LEU A 11 -11.84 1.23 -12.23
N ILE A 12 -10.74 1.90 -12.55
CA ILE A 12 -10.64 2.83 -13.67
C ILE A 12 -9.87 2.14 -14.79
N GLN A 13 -10.46 2.10 -15.96
CA GLN A 13 -9.86 1.48 -17.13
C GLN A 13 -9.71 2.52 -18.23
N THR A 14 -8.46 2.84 -18.58
CA THR A 14 -8.13 3.74 -19.69
C THR A 14 -7.48 2.95 -20.82
N ASP A 15 -7.22 3.60 -21.96
CA ASP A 15 -6.51 2.94 -23.05
C ASP A 15 -5.04 2.60 -22.69
N ASN A 16 -4.47 3.30 -21.71
CA ASN A 16 -3.05 3.27 -21.41
C ASN A 16 -2.68 2.56 -20.10
N VAL A 17 -3.55 2.62 -19.09
CA VAL A 17 -3.32 2.04 -17.77
C VAL A 17 -4.64 1.75 -17.06
N ASP A 18 -4.70 0.65 -16.32
CA ASP A 18 -5.80 0.33 -15.43
C ASP A 18 -5.33 0.53 -13.97
N TYR A 19 -6.17 1.13 -13.13
CA TYR A 19 -5.86 1.34 -11.72
C TYR A 19 -7.11 1.27 -10.84
N LEU A 20 -6.92 0.94 -9.58
CA LEU A 20 -7.94 1.02 -8.54
C LEU A 20 -7.81 2.36 -7.83
N ARG A 21 -8.91 3.07 -7.66
CA ARG A 21 -9.00 4.37 -7.00
C ARG A 21 -9.84 4.24 -5.74
N PHE A 22 -9.47 4.96 -4.69
CA PHE A 22 -10.27 5.11 -3.47
C PHE A 22 -11.04 6.44 -3.50
N PRO A 23 -12.35 6.45 -3.83
CA PRO A 23 -13.12 7.68 -3.98
C PRO A 23 -13.19 8.54 -2.71
N ILE A 24 -13.03 7.92 -1.52
CA ILE A 24 -13.05 8.65 -0.24
C ILE A 24 -11.99 9.75 -0.15
N PHE A 25 -10.85 9.59 -0.81
CA PHE A 25 -9.78 10.58 -0.78
C PHE A 25 -10.05 11.79 -1.69
N ASP A 26 -10.91 11.63 -2.71
CA ASP A 26 -11.18 12.70 -3.69
C ASP A 26 -11.81 13.94 -3.08
N GLN A 27 -12.69 13.76 -2.08
CA GLN A 27 -13.36 14.90 -1.40
C GLN A 27 -12.36 15.82 -0.68
N TYR A 28 -11.13 15.33 -0.47
CA TYR A 28 -10.04 16.09 0.16
C TYR A 28 -9.02 16.62 -0.84
N GLY A 29 -9.24 16.41 -2.14
CA GLY A 29 -8.25 16.74 -3.17
C GLY A 29 -7.02 15.85 -3.15
N VAL A 30 -7.15 14.62 -2.65
CA VAL A 30 -6.06 13.63 -2.60
C VAL A 30 -6.30 12.55 -3.65
N VAL A 31 -5.29 12.27 -4.46
CA VAL A 31 -5.24 11.10 -5.34
C VAL A 31 -4.71 9.93 -4.53
N ALA A 32 -5.44 8.82 -4.50
CA ALA A 32 -5.05 7.58 -3.82
C ALA A 32 -5.42 6.40 -4.73
N VAL A 33 -4.42 5.76 -5.32
CA VAL A 33 -4.61 4.72 -6.32
C VAL A 33 -3.62 3.56 -6.18
N ASP A 34 -4.02 2.40 -6.70
CA ASP A 34 -3.14 1.27 -7.01
C ASP A 34 -3.11 1.07 -8.52
N ALA A 35 -1.99 1.36 -9.15
CA ALA A 35 -1.76 1.10 -10.56
C ALA A 35 -1.41 -0.38 -10.75
N ILE A 36 -2.34 -1.12 -11.33
CA ILE A 36 -2.29 -2.57 -11.43
C ILE A 36 -1.71 -3.05 -12.78
N LYS A 37 -1.47 -4.34 -12.90
CA LYS A 37 -1.09 -5.00 -14.16
C LYS A 37 -2.04 -4.65 -15.29
N GLY A 38 -3.35 -4.70 -15.01
CA GLY A 38 -4.41 -4.33 -15.92
C GLY A 38 -4.41 -5.12 -17.22
N ARG A 39 -5.16 -4.63 -18.21
CA ARG A 39 -5.26 -5.18 -19.57
C ARG A 39 -3.94 -5.03 -20.35
N GLN A 40 -3.14 -4.05 -19.98
CA GLN A 40 -1.90 -3.67 -20.67
C GLN A 40 -0.67 -4.46 -20.18
N GLY A 41 -0.82 -5.32 -19.16
CA GLY A 41 0.27 -6.12 -18.60
C GLY A 41 1.35 -5.27 -17.91
N LYS A 42 0.97 -4.13 -17.29
CA LYS A 42 1.91 -3.16 -16.69
C LYS A 42 2.71 -3.73 -15.52
N THR A 43 3.94 -3.25 -15.39
CA THR A 43 4.78 -3.40 -14.21
C THR A 43 5.47 -2.09 -13.88
N TYR A 44 5.75 -1.85 -12.62
CA TYR A 44 6.39 -0.62 -12.13
C TYR A 44 7.79 -0.86 -11.59
N VAL A 45 8.43 -1.90 -12.13
CA VAL A 45 9.84 -2.24 -11.91
C VAL A 45 10.53 -2.61 -13.23
N GLY A 46 11.87 -2.58 -13.25
CA GLY A 46 12.67 -2.89 -14.45
C GLY A 46 12.63 -1.78 -15.50
N ASP A 47 13.00 -2.12 -16.72
CA ASP A 47 13.24 -1.16 -17.81
C ASP A 47 12.00 -0.37 -18.25
N GLU A 48 10.80 -0.91 -18.01
CA GLU A 48 9.53 -0.26 -18.38
C GLU A 48 8.97 0.66 -17.29
N ALA A 49 9.55 0.66 -16.10
CA ALA A 49 8.99 1.35 -14.95
C ALA A 49 8.79 2.85 -15.20
N ASP A 50 9.82 3.53 -15.69
CA ASP A 50 9.78 4.99 -15.92
C ASP A 50 8.71 5.37 -16.92
N ALA A 51 8.61 4.63 -18.03
CA ALA A 51 7.59 4.86 -19.07
C ALA A 51 6.17 4.64 -18.49
N ASN A 52 5.98 3.59 -17.69
CA ASN A 52 4.70 3.29 -17.06
C ASN A 52 4.31 4.33 -16.00
N PHE A 53 5.28 4.84 -15.22
CA PHE A 53 5.04 5.96 -14.30
C PHE A 53 4.68 7.25 -15.02
N GLN A 54 5.34 7.58 -16.15
CA GLN A 54 4.97 8.75 -16.96
C GLN A 54 3.54 8.66 -17.53
N ILE A 55 3.11 7.45 -17.92
CA ILE A 55 1.75 7.21 -18.37
C ILE A 55 0.77 7.42 -17.22
N LEU A 56 1.03 6.80 -16.06
CA LEU A 56 0.19 6.93 -14.89
C LEU A 56 0.07 8.40 -14.43
N CYS A 57 1.18 9.13 -14.35
CA CYS A 57 1.18 10.54 -13.99
C CYS A 57 0.32 11.39 -14.92
N ARG A 58 0.38 11.15 -16.23
CA ARG A 58 -0.48 11.85 -17.20
C ARG A 58 -1.96 11.56 -16.97
N GLU A 59 -2.34 10.30 -16.77
CA GLU A 59 -3.74 9.91 -16.50
C GLU A 59 -4.28 10.51 -15.19
N LEU A 60 -3.41 10.65 -14.18
CA LEU A 60 -3.77 11.22 -12.87
C LEU A 60 -3.65 12.76 -12.82
N ASN A 61 -3.16 13.39 -13.91
CA ASN A 61 -2.83 14.81 -13.96
C ASN A 61 -1.85 15.24 -12.84
N ILE A 62 -0.76 14.47 -12.70
CA ILE A 62 0.33 14.72 -11.77
C ILE A 62 1.62 14.96 -12.58
N GLY A 63 2.45 15.93 -12.19
CA GLY A 63 3.76 16.12 -12.81
C GLY A 63 4.66 14.89 -12.57
N SER A 64 5.21 14.31 -13.62
CA SER A 64 6.09 13.15 -13.49
C SER A 64 7.41 13.48 -12.77
N ASP A 65 7.81 14.75 -12.79
CA ASP A 65 8.92 15.32 -12.02
C ASP A 65 8.63 15.46 -10.51
N LYS A 66 7.38 15.25 -10.11
CA LYS A 66 6.92 15.27 -8.71
C LYS A 66 6.74 13.87 -8.10
N LEU A 67 7.05 12.81 -8.85
CA LEU A 67 6.92 11.44 -8.39
C LEU A 67 8.15 11.02 -7.58
N VAL A 68 7.93 10.59 -6.34
CA VAL A 68 8.95 10.06 -5.44
C VAL A 68 8.63 8.61 -5.10
N ALA A 69 9.39 7.70 -5.68
CA ALA A 69 9.28 6.27 -5.42
C ALA A 69 10.43 5.79 -4.53
N ILE A 70 10.16 4.89 -3.60
CA ILE A 70 11.22 4.23 -2.84
C ILE A 70 12.08 3.42 -3.80
N GLN A 71 13.39 3.69 -3.83
CA GLN A 71 14.30 3.00 -4.73
C GLN A 71 14.46 1.52 -4.34
N GLU A 72 14.65 1.27 -3.05
CA GLU A 72 14.82 -0.09 -2.52
C GLU A 72 13.99 -0.26 -1.24
N GLN A 73 12.94 -1.10 -1.33
CA GLN A 73 12.11 -1.54 -0.23
C GLN A 73 12.73 -2.81 0.37
N ILE A 74 13.01 -2.81 1.67
CA ILE A 74 13.78 -3.86 2.35
C ILE A 74 12.98 -4.62 3.41
N HIS A 75 11.64 -4.43 3.44
CA HIS A 75 10.73 -5.01 4.44
C HIS A 75 11.10 -4.59 5.87
N SER A 76 11.45 -3.31 6.02
CA SER A 76 11.80 -2.66 7.29
C SER A 76 10.57 -2.06 7.99
N ASP A 77 10.82 -1.34 9.07
CA ASP A 77 9.91 -0.46 9.79
C ASP A 77 10.34 1.02 9.69
N ILE A 78 11.18 1.34 8.70
CA ILE A 78 11.79 2.67 8.51
C ILE A 78 10.85 3.57 7.72
N CYS A 79 10.56 4.75 8.29
CA CYS A 79 9.77 5.82 7.69
C CYS A 79 10.67 7.01 7.35
N VAL A 80 10.53 7.56 6.15
CA VAL A 80 11.33 8.69 5.65
C VAL A 80 10.41 9.85 5.27
N ARG A 81 10.72 11.04 5.79
CA ARG A 81 10.07 12.28 5.39
C ARG A 81 10.62 12.78 4.06
N ILE A 82 9.73 13.23 3.18
CA ILE A 82 10.03 13.78 1.87
C ILE A 82 9.66 15.26 1.85
N ASP A 83 10.67 16.12 1.74
CA ASP A 83 10.48 17.58 1.70
C ASP A 83 10.51 18.16 0.27
N ASN A 84 11.06 17.40 -0.68
CA ASN A 84 11.13 17.80 -2.10
C ASN A 84 11.15 16.56 -3.00
N ALA A 85 10.79 16.77 -4.26
CA ALA A 85 10.69 15.69 -5.25
C ALA A 85 12.06 15.16 -5.75
N GLU A 86 13.16 15.83 -5.43
CA GLU A 86 14.52 15.40 -5.78
C GLU A 86 15.05 14.36 -4.78
N THR A 87 14.36 14.15 -3.66
CA THR A 87 14.72 13.15 -2.66
C THR A 87 14.59 11.75 -3.25
N ILE A 88 15.63 10.94 -3.09
CA ILE A 88 15.66 9.53 -3.50
C ILE A 88 15.63 8.66 -2.24
N PRO A 89 14.44 8.27 -1.75
CA PRO A 89 14.33 7.40 -0.57
C PRO A 89 14.80 5.99 -0.92
N THR A 90 15.63 5.42 -0.06
CA THR A 90 16.15 4.06 -0.21
C THR A 90 16.26 3.37 1.15
N HIS A 91 16.26 2.03 1.16
CA HIS A 91 16.35 1.20 2.37
C HIS A 91 15.28 1.54 3.41
N CYS A 92 14.07 1.85 2.95
CA CYS A 92 12.91 2.12 3.78
C CYS A 92 11.66 1.47 3.17
N ASP A 93 10.56 1.46 3.92
CA ASP A 93 9.30 0.89 3.46
C ASP A 93 8.09 1.81 3.76
N CYS A 94 8.37 3.01 4.26
CA CYS A 94 7.39 4.08 4.42
C CYS A 94 8.01 5.42 4.01
N ILE A 95 7.25 6.21 3.26
CA ILE A 95 7.57 7.59 2.91
C ILE A 95 6.36 8.48 3.20
N MET A 96 6.62 9.71 3.66
CA MET A 96 5.57 10.64 4.06
C MET A 96 5.92 12.08 3.70
N THR A 97 4.91 12.91 3.45
CA THR A 97 5.07 14.34 3.14
C THR A 97 3.81 15.13 3.50
N ASN A 98 3.97 16.43 3.71
CA ASN A 98 2.87 17.40 3.73
C ASN A 98 3.02 18.45 2.62
N VAL A 99 3.89 18.22 1.64
CA VAL A 99 4.09 19.11 0.50
C VAL A 99 3.10 18.74 -0.61
N PRO A 100 2.18 19.65 -1.02
CA PRO A 100 1.29 19.40 -2.15
C PRO A 100 2.06 19.14 -3.46
N GLY A 101 1.44 18.42 -4.37
CA GLY A 101 2.02 18.07 -5.67
C GLY A 101 3.01 16.91 -5.63
N ILE A 102 3.64 16.58 -4.49
CA ILE A 102 4.53 15.41 -4.40
C ILE A 102 3.71 14.13 -4.35
N ALA A 103 3.96 13.23 -5.30
CA ALA A 103 3.35 11.91 -5.38
C ALA A 103 4.26 10.84 -4.77
N LEU A 104 3.84 10.24 -3.68
CA LEU A 104 4.58 9.18 -2.98
C LEU A 104 4.21 7.81 -3.56
N VAL A 105 5.22 6.98 -3.86
CA VAL A 105 5.01 5.65 -4.46
C VAL A 105 5.74 4.55 -3.71
N THR A 106 5.01 3.47 -3.42
CA THR A 106 5.57 2.15 -3.07
C THR A 106 5.21 1.13 -4.16
N ARG A 107 5.90 0.01 -4.19
CA ARG A 107 5.69 -1.07 -5.16
C ARG A 107 5.51 -2.39 -4.45
N GLU A 108 4.51 -3.14 -4.89
CA GLU A 108 4.15 -4.40 -4.24
C GLU A 108 3.66 -5.47 -5.22
N ALA A 109 3.72 -6.70 -4.75
CA ALA A 109 3.02 -7.85 -5.27
C ALA A 109 2.83 -8.79 -4.07
N ASP A 110 1.63 -8.82 -3.51
CA ASP A 110 1.18 -9.55 -2.31
C ASP A 110 1.34 -8.83 -0.97
N CYS A 111 2.42 -8.06 -0.72
CA CYS A 111 2.54 -7.26 0.50
C CYS A 111 1.39 -6.26 0.62
N VAL A 112 1.06 -5.82 1.85
CA VAL A 112 -0.06 -4.89 2.10
C VAL A 112 0.41 -3.45 1.87
N PRO A 113 -0.06 -2.77 0.81
CA PRO A 113 0.18 -1.34 0.64
C PRO A 113 -0.85 -0.55 1.42
N ILE A 114 -0.42 0.52 2.08
CA ILE A 114 -1.26 1.32 2.97
C ILE A 114 -1.08 2.79 2.62
N LEU A 115 -2.18 3.44 2.24
CA LEU A 115 -2.23 4.88 1.99
C LEU A 115 -2.88 5.58 3.18
N ILE A 116 -2.18 6.56 3.76
CA ILE A 116 -2.64 7.30 4.93
C ILE A 116 -2.74 8.78 4.57
N TYR A 117 -3.84 9.41 4.96
CA TYR A 117 -4.06 10.85 4.84
C TYR A 117 -4.53 11.46 6.15
N ASP A 118 -3.92 12.56 6.54
CA ASP A 118 -4.35 13.43 7.64
C ASP A 118 -5.08 14.66 7.07
N PRO A 119 -6.42 14.75 7.20
CA PRO A 119 -7.18 15.88 6.70
C PRO A 119 -6.98 17.18 7.49
N VAL A 120 -6.47 17.09 8.73
CA VAL A 120 -6.24 18.23 9.62
C VAL A 120 -4.91 18.91 9.26
N ASN A 121 -3.81 18.15 9.22
CA ASN A 121 -2.48 18.68 8.99
C ASN A 121 -2.04 18.60 7.52
N LYS A 122 -2.91 18.09 6.62
CA LYS A 122 -2.63 17.94 5.18
C LYS A 122 -1.35 17.15 4.92
N ALA A 123 -1.22 16.01 5.59
CA ALA A 123 -0.07 15.12 5.43
C ALA A 123 -0.51 13.76 4.88
N ILE A 124 0.38 13.14 4.11
CA ILE A 124 0.18 11.81 3.53
C ILE A 124 1.34 10.89 3.88
N ALA A 125 1.06 9.58 3.96
CA ALA A 125 2.08 8.55 3.97
C ALA A 125 1.70 7.41 3.03
N ASN A 126 2.72 6.78 2.47
CA ASN A 126 2.61 5.56 1.67
C ASN A 126 3.50 4.49 2.29
N VAL A 127 2.89 3.38 2.71
CA VAL A 127 3.53 2.34 3.50
C VAL A 127 3.47 1.01 2.77
N HIS A 128 4.63 0.37 2.60
CA HIS A 128 4.75 -1.00 2.14
C HIS A 128 4.90 -1.94 3.34
N SER A 129 3.85 -2.69 3.66
CA SER A 129 3.85 -3.64 4.77
C SER A 129 3.99 -5.08 4.26
N GLY A 130 5.22 -5.53 4.01
CA GLY A 130 5.54 -6.94 3.87
C GLY A 130 5.49 -7.62 5.24
N TRP A 131 5.46 -8.97 5.31
CA TRP A 131 5.28 -9.70 6.56
C TRP A 131 6.30 -9.32 7.66
N ARG A 132 7.56 -9.03 7.28
CA ARG A 132 8.59 -8.58 8.25
C ARG A 132 8.31 -7.17 8.78
N GLY A 133 7.85 -6.26 7.92
CA GLY A 133 7.43 -4.92 8.31
C GLY A 133 6.17 -4.96 9.19
N THR A 134 5.22 -5.85 8.86
CA THR A 134 4.01 -6.07 9.67
C THR A 134 4.37 -6.54 11.09
N VAL A 135 5.23 -7.54 11.22
CA VAL A 135 5.72 -8.03 12.55
C VAL A 135 6.46 -6.96 13.33
N LYS A 136 7.08 -5.98 12.67
CA LYS A 136 7.72 -4.81 13.29
C LYS A 136 6.78 -3.62 13.47
N HIS A 137 5.49 -3.81 13.20
CA HIS A 137 4.45 -2.79 13.34
C HIS A 137 4.70 -1.52 12.49
N ILE A 138 5.14 -1.68 11.23
CA ILE A 138 5.50 -0.54 10.37
C ILE A 138 4.38 0.50 10.25
N VAL A 139 3.11 0.10 10.24
CA VAL A 139 2.00 1.05 10.15
C VAL A 139 1.86 1.89 11.42
N VAL A 140 2.15 1.31 12.60
CA VAL A 140 2.22 2.05 13.87
C VAL A 140 3.38 3.04 13.81
N ARG A 141 4.56 2.61 13.32
CA ARG A 141 5.73 3.50 13.11
C ARG A 141 5.42 4.65 12.17
N ALA A 142 4.65 4.40 11.11
CA ALA A 142 4.21 5.46 10.19
C ALA A 142 3.30 6.48 10.89
N ILE A 143 2.34 6.03 11.70
CA ILE A 143 1.44 6.90 12.47
C ILE A 143 2.23 7.72 13.51
N GLU A 144 3.15 7.10 14.24
CA GLU A 144 4.06 7.76 15.19
C GLU A 144 4.92 8.83 14.49
N ALA A 145 5.48 8.49 13.32
CA ALA A 145 6.28 9.41 12.52
C ALA A 145 5.44 10.60 12.03
N MET A 146 4.22 10.38 11.53
CA MET A 146 3.29 11.45 11.14
C MET A 146 2.91 12.33 12.35
N ALA A 147 2.71 11.74 13.53
CA ALA A 147 2.44 12.50 14.74
C ALA A 147 3.62 13.39 15.12
N ASN A 148 4.85 12.88 15.07
CA ASN A 148 6.06 13.61 15.41
C ASN A 148 6.39 14.73 14.41
N GLU A 149 6.21 14.48 13.11
CA GLU A 149 6.62 15.40 12.04
C GLU A 149 5.55 16.44 11.71
N TYR A 150 4.27 16.06 11.80
CA TYR A 150 3.15 16.90 11.34
C TYR A 150 2.12 17.20 12.43
N GLY A 151 2.23 16.58 13.63
CA GLY A 151 1.23 16.71 14.68
C GLY A 151 -0.05 15.91 14.40
N SER A 152 0.02 14.90 13.54
CA SER A 152 -1.11 14.05 13.19
C SER A 152 -1.65 13.29 14.38
N ARG A 153 -2.96 13.12 14.46
CA ARG A 153 -3.64 12.33 15.48
C ARG A 153 -4.26 11.10 14.80
N ALA A 154 -3.99 9.92 15.35
CA ALA A 154 -4.46 8.66 14.76
C ALA A 154 -5.98 8.65 14.50
N GLU A 155 -6.77 9.22 15.40
CA GLU A 155 -8.24 9.30 15.31
C GLU A 155 -8.77 10.15 14.14
N ASP A 156 -7.91 11.01 13.56
CA ASP A 156 -8.26 11.89 12.44
C ASP A 156 -7.84 11.31 11.08
N LEU A 157 -6.98 10.28 11.09
CA LEU A 157 -6.43 9.68 9.87
C LEU A 157 -7.49 8.94 9.06
N ILE A 158 -7.34 9.00 7.74
CA ILE A 158 -8.08 8.22 6.74
C ILE A 158 -7.08 7.25 6.11
N VAL A 159 -7.41 5.96 6.12
CA VAL A 159 -6.51 4.89 5.70
C VAL A 159 -7.14 4.04 4.60
N GLY A 160 -6.43 3.86 3.49
CA GLY A 160 -6.77 2.93 2.42
C GLY A 160 -5.83 1.71 2.45
N LEU A 161 -6.39 0.50 2.53
CA LEU A 161 -5.65 -0.74 2.35
C LEU A 161 -5.90 -1.24 0.93
N LEU A 162 -4.83 -1.29 0.14
CA LEU A 162 -4.86 -1.67 -1.26
C LEU A 162 -4.84 -3.20 -1.41
N PRO A 163 -5.03 -3.75 -2.64
CA PRO A 163 -4.97 -5.18 -2.88
C PRO A 163 -3.69 -5.82 -2.34
N SER A 164 -3.85 -6.90 -1.62
CA SER A 164 -2.74 -7.66 -1.04
C SER A 164 -3.04 -9.15 -1.07
N ILE A 165 -2.12 -9.98 -0.58
CA ILE A 165 -2.37 -11.42 -0.47
C ILE A 165 -3.48 -11.69 0.53
N GLY A 166 -4.54 -12.38 0.11
CA GLY A 166 -5.63 -12.79 0.99
C GLY A 166 -5.28 -13.98 1.88
N PHE A 167 -6.03 -14.13 2.97
CA PHE A 167 -5.88 -15.20 3.95
C PHE A 167 -5.72 -16.60 3.32
N ASP A 168 -6.56 -16.95 2.36
CA ASP A 168 -6.55 -18.29 1.74
C ASP A 168 -5.34 -18.56 0.82
N HIS A 169 -4.51 -17.56 0.55
CA HIS A 169 -3.35 -17.64 -0.33
C HIS A 169 -2.01 -17.41 0.36
N PHE A 170 -1.99 -16.77 1.55
CA PHE A 170 -0.75 -16.54 2.29
C PHE A 170 -0.36 -17.77 3.10
N LYS A 171 0.15 -18.77 2.39
CA LYS A 171 0.68 -19.99 2.99
C LYS A 171 2.08 -19.74 3.54
N VAL A 172 2.27 -20.04 4.82
CA VAL A 172 3.52 -19.84 5.58
C VAL A 172 3.94 -21.09 6.33
N ARG A 173 5.13 -21.07 6.91
CA ARG A 173 5.66 -22.06 7.85
C ARG A 173 5.93 -21.39 9.20
N ASP A 174 6.50 -22.16 10.14
CA ASP A 174 6.79 -21.71 11.50
C ASP A 174 7.71 -20.48 11.53
N ASP A 175 8.67 -20.36 10.60
CA ASP A 175 9.58 -19.22 10.48
C ASP A 175 8.88 -17.87 10.26
N VAL A 176 7.67 -17.89 9.69
CA VAL A 176 6.82 -16.71 9.55
C VAL A 176 5.74 -16.68 10.63
N ARG A 177 5.11 -17.82 10.94
CA ARG A 177 4.02 -17.93 11.91
C ARG A 177 4.44 -17.47 13.30
N GLU A 178 5.57 -17.99 13.83
CA GLU A 178 6.01 -17.72 15.21
C GLU A 178 6.21 -16.22 15.50
N PRO A 179 6.87 -15.42 14.63
CA PRO A 179 6.94 -13.98 14.81
C PRO A 179 5.57 -13.30 14.93
N PHE A 180 4.55 -13.70 14.13
CA PHE A 180 3.22 -13.12 14.24
C PHE A 180 2.54 -13.47 15.56
N LEU A 181 2.67 -14.73 16.02
CA LEU A 181 2.09 -15.16 17.29
C LEU A 181 2.78 -14.49 18.52
N ALA A 182 4.00 -14.03 18.35
CA ALA A 182 4.73 -13.32 19.42
C ALA A 182 4.29 -11.84 19.54
N GLU A 183 3.91 -11.20 18.43
CA GLU A 183 3.68 -9.75 18.38
C GLU A 183 2.19 -9.36 18.36
N PHE A 184 1.29 -10.26 17.91
CA PHE A 184 -0.13 -9.95 17.76
C PHE A 184 -1.00 -10.77 18.72
N ASP A 185 -1.97 -10.13 19.37
CA ASP A 185 -2.92 -10.78 20.27
C ASP A 185 -3.89 -11.68 19.52
N HIS A 186 -4.25 -11.31 18.28
CA HIS A 186 -5.21 -12.01 17.46
C HIS A 186 -4.68 -12.21 16.03
N VAL A 187 -4.17 -13.42 15.77
CA VAL A 187 -3.77 -13.82 14.42
C VAL A 187 -4.81 -14.79 13.85
N ASN A 188 -5.48 -14.39 12.77
CA ASN A 188 -6.32 -15.34 12.04
C ASN A 188 -5.40 -16.34 11.34
N LEU A 189 -5.45 -17.58 11.83
CA LEU A 189 -4.54 -18.66 11.43
C LEU A 189 -5.34 -19.94 11.17
N ARG A 190 -5.01 -20.65 10.08
CA ARG A 190 -5.55 -21.98 9.78
C ARG A 190 -4.42 -22.94 9.48
N GLU A 191 -4.33 -24.02 10.25
CA GLU A 191 -3.37 -25.11 10.01
C GLU A 191 -3.78 -25.94 8.78
N LEU A 192 -2.80 -26.27 7.95
CA LEU A 192 -2.96 -27.10 6.74
C LEU A 192 -2.30 -28.47 6.86
N GLY A 193 -1.61 -28.77 7.97
CA GLY A 193 -0.74 -29.93 8.13
C GLY A 193 0.67 -29.73 7.60
N ASP A 194 1.58 -30.64 7.90
CA ASP A 194 3.00 -30.64 7.50
C ASP A 194 3.73 -29.34 7.85
N GLY A 195 3.39 -28.70 8.98
CA GLY A 195 3.97 -27.41 9.42
C GLY A 195 3.68 -26.26 8.47
N LYS A 196 2.52 -26.28 7.80
CA LYS A 196 2.04 -25.22 6.92
C LYS A 196 0.79 -24.60 7.49
N TYR A 197 0.66 -23.30 7.32
CA TYR A 197 -0.43 -22.50 7.85
C TYR A 197 -0.88 -21.47 6.82
N LEU A 198 -2.14 -21.08 6.88
CA LEU A 198 -2.62 -19.83 6.27
C LEU A 198 -2.65 -18.75 7.34
N LEU A 199 -2.25 -17.54 7.00
CA LEU A 199 -2.14 -16.42 7.91
C LEU A 199 -2.74 -15.16 7.27
N ASP A 200 -3.50 -14.37 8.06
CA ASP A 200 -4.11 -13.12 7.63
C ASP A 200 -3.22 -11.93 7.98
N VAL A 201 -2.33 -11.55 7.06
CA VAL A 201 -1.42 -10.42 7.25
C VAL A 201 -2.18 -9.08 7.24
N ALA A 202 -3.21 -8.93 6.39
CA ALA A 202 -4.00 -7.71 6.34
C ALA A 202 -4.83 -7.51 7.62
N GLY A 203 -5.32 -8.61 8.21
CA GLY A 203 -5.98 -8.59 9.53
C GLY A 203 -5.07 -8.09 10.64
N CYS A 204 -3.80 -8.49 10.64
CA CYS A 204 -2.80 -7.98 11.60
C CYS A 204 -2.52 -6.47 11.39
N VAL A 205 -2.43 -6.00 10.15
CA VAL A 205 -2.31 -4.55 9.86
C VAL A 205 -3.52 -3.78 10.38
N LYS A 206 -4.75 -4.31 10.20
CA LYS A 206 -5.97 -3.68 10.74
C LYS A 206 -5.96 -3.64 12.28
N GLU A 207 -5.50 -4.70 12.92
CA GLU A 207 -5.35 -4.73 14.39
C GLU A 207 -4.42 -3.60 14.86
N ASP A 208 -3.26 -3.44 14.20
CA ASP A 208 -2.31 -2.38 14.49
C ASP A 208 -2.92 -0.97 14.31
N LEU A 209 -3.65 -0.74 13.22
CA LEU A 209 -4.34 0.54 12.97
C LEU A 209 -5.33 0.88 14.11
N LEU A 210 -6.13 -0.10 14.51
CA LEU A 210 -7.11 0.08 15.58
C LEU A 210 -6.45 0.30 16.95
N LYS A 211 -5.38 -0.44 17.26
CA LYS A 211 -4.59 -0.27 18.48
C LYS A 211 -3.89 1.09 18.53
N ALA A 212 -3.43 1.59 17.38
CA ALA A 212 -2.84 2.94 17.27
C ALA A 212 -3.88 4.07 17.43
N GLY A 213 -5.18 3.75 17.42
CA GLY A 213 -6.26 4.72 17.62
C GLY A 213 -6.94 5.20 16.33
N VAL A 214 -6.64 4.61 15.18
CA VAL A 214 -7.39 4.90 13.96
C VAL A 214 -8.82 4.38 14.11
N LYS A 215 -9.81 5.21 13.80
CA LYS A 215 -11.22 4.81 13.87
C LYS A 215 -11.55 3.78 12.80
N ASN A 216 -12.31 2.75 13.15
CA ASN A 216 -12.68 1.68 12.22
C ASN A 216 -13.40 2.21 10.97
N GLU A 217 -14.26 3.22 11.12
CA GLU A 217 -14.98 3.87 10.02
C GLU A 217 -14.06 4.66 9.06
N ASN A 218 -12.82 4.93 9.46
CA ASN A 218 -11.81 5.61 8.65
C ASN A 218 -10.85 4.62 7.95
N ILE A 219 -11.03 3.31 8.12
CA ILE A 219 -10.24 2.28 7.46
C ILE A 219 -11.03 1.73 6.26
N TYR A 220 -10.55 2.01 5.07
CA TYR A 220 -11.14 1.62 3.80
C TYR A 220 -10.30 0.49 3.18
N ASP A 221 -10.73 -0.75 3.35
CA ASP A 221 -10.07 -1.91 2.76
C ASP A 221 -10.63 -2.19 1.36
N SER A 222 -9.74 -2.43 0.40
CA SER A 222 -10.13 -2.88 -0.94
C SER A 222 -10.84 -4.23 -0.92
N ASP A 223 -10.61 -5.06 0.09
CA ASP A 223 -11.10 -6.44 0.19
C ASP A 223 -10.76 -7.29 -1.08
N ILE A 224 -9.64 -6.97 -1.76
CA ILE A 224 -9.20 -7.65 -2.97
C ILE A 224 -7.95 -8.47 -2.70
N CYS A 225 -8.02 -9.77 -2.99
CA CYS A 225 -6.87 -10.64 -2.94
C CYS A 225 -6.10 -10.60 -4.26
N ALA A 226 -4.85 -10.12 -4.23
CA ALA A 226 -3.99 -10.02 -5.41
C ALA A 226 -3.75 -11.39 -6.08
N ALA A 227 -3.62 -12.47 -5.31
CA ALA A 227 -3.44 -13.82 -5.84
C ALA A 227 -4.69 -14.39 -6.51
N CYS A 228 -5.91 -14.03 -6.02
CA CYS A 228 -7.17 -14.41 -6.69
C CYS A 228 -7.33 -13.69 -8.02
N GLU A 229 -6.86 -12.46 -8.12
CA GLU A 229 -7.02 -11.59 -9.28
C GLU A 229 -5.70 -11.44 -10.08
N ALA A 230 -4.84 -12.48 -10.06
CA ALA A 230 -3.51 -12.46 -10.67
C ALA A 230 -3.52 -12.22 -12.20
N ASP A 231 -4.65 -12.37 -12.84
CA ASP A 231 -4.83 -11.99 -14.25
C ASP A 231 -4.79 -10.46 -14.45
N GLN A 232 -5.18 -9.68 -13.42
CA GLN A 232 -5.31 -8.23 -13.46
C GLN A 232 -4.37 -7.50 -12.50
N ILE A 233 -3.88 -8.17 -11.45
CA ILE A 233 -3.03 -7.62 -10.40
C ILE A 233 -1.74 -8.43 -10.35
N ASN A 234 -0.58 -7.76 -10.29
CA ASN A 234 0.68 -8.47 -10.11
C ASN A 234 0.70 -9.11 -8.70
N SER A 235 0.90 -10.42 -8.65
CA SER A 235 1.00 -11.21 -7.44
C SER A 235 2.15 -12.20 -7.57
N CYS A 236 3.09 -12.20 -6.64
CA CYS A 236 4.18 -13.19 -6.59
C CYS A 236 3.65 -14.61 -6.43
N ARG A 237 2.61 -14.78 -5.60
CA ARG A 237 1.92 -16.08 -5.41
C ARG A 237 1.07 -16.47 -6.61
N GLY A 238 0.61 -15.49 -7.39
CA GLY A 238 -0.09 -15.67 -8.66
C GLY A 238 0.84 -15.84 -9.87
N GLY A 239 2.17 -15.86 -9.67
CA GLY A 239 3.15 -16.13 -10.74
C GLY A 239 3.70 -14.87 -11.45
N ALA A 240 3.52 -13.68 -10.91
CA ALA A 240 4.02 -12.42 -11.51
C ALA A 240 5.57 -12.30 -11.50
N GLY A 241 6.28 -13.16 -10.78
CA GLY A 241 7.75 -13.08 -10.69
C GLY A 241 8.22 -11.75 -10.10
N SER A 242 9.05 -11.02 -10.86
CA SER A 242 9.56 -9.70 -10.46
C SER A 242 8.59 -8.54 -10.72
N MET A 243 7.47 -8.74 -11.43
CA MET A 243 6.51 -7.67 -11.75
C MET A 243 5.84 -7.12 -10.49
N ARG A 244 5.58 -5.80 -10.48
CA ARG A 244 4.97 -5.09 -9.34
C ARG A 244 3.86 -4.15 -9.80
N ASN A 245 2.86 -3.98 -8.93
CA ASN A 245 1.92 -2.87 -8.95
C ASN A 245 2.57 -1.63 -8.34
N ALA A 246 1.88 -0.50 -8.37
CA ALA A 246 2.35 0.73 -7.73
C ALA A 246 1.24 1.43 -6.96
N ALA A 247 1.38 1.45 -5.64
CA ALA A 247 0.55 2.26 -4.76
C ALA A 247 1.01 3.71 -4.82
N LEU A 248 0.11 4.65 -5.11
CA LEU A 248 0.41 6.08 -5.22
C LEU A 248 -0.57 6.91 -4.41
N ILE A 249 -0.03 7.89 -3.65
CA ILE A 249 -0.82 8.92 -2.98
C ILE A 249 -0.22 10.30 -3.21
N CYS A 250 -1.08 11.31 -3.47
CA CYS A 250 -0.65 12.68 -3.75
C CYS A 250 -1.72 13.68 -3.28
N ILE A 251 -1.33 14.73 -2.55
CA ILE A 251 -2.18 15.90 -2.31
C ILE A 251 -2.09 16.77 -3.57
N LYS A 252 -3.22 17.06 -4.21
CA LYS A 252 -3.23 17.96 -5.38
C LYS A 252 -2.85 19.39 -4.98
N ASP A 253 -2.18 20.10 -5.92
CA ASP A 253 -1.88 21.53 -5.80
C ASP A 253 -3.15 22.38 -5.73
#